data_dbb7f5890c57d50c1f3217153a30cf39
#
_entry.id   dbb7f5890c57d50c1f3217153a30cf39
#
_cell.length_a   1.000
_cell.length_b   1.000
_cell.length_c   1.000
_cell.angle_alpha   90.00
_cell.angle_beta   90.00
_cell.angle_gamma   90.00
#
_symmetry.space_group_name_H-M   'P 1'
#
loop_
_entity.id
_entity.type
_entity.pdbx_description
1 polymer ?
#
loop_
_entity_poly.entity_id
_entity_poly.type
_entity_poly.pdbx_seq_one_letter_code
_entity_poly.pdbx_strand_id
1 'polypeptide(L)'
;MKCKFFFLIVLISTTICSQAKIDSVAIDTIKPKNPKDFFSDKDLSRIDSLVLETQYRSPLSDNINYVIKGVEAIEKTTDKIPTDVLKERLKHLDNTTPFFIEYNPILENVINSYLKYRKKYYPRLMTKAEYYFPMFEKYLDQFDIPLEMKYLAIVESTLNPKARSRVGARGLWQFMYLTGKQYKLNVNSYVDDRQDPIKATIAACRYLSDLYNIFGDWDLALAAYNSGPGNVSKAIKRSGGYRNYWNLRQYLPRETAGYVPAFYATMYIFKYAKEHGLAPENPPIYHFATDTIQVKRTISFDQIFLKTGIDTEMLQFLNPAYKLDIIPYVKGKNYTVTLPRNATIKFLNKENEIYALADVDDAKREKPLPKYLEVNRRIRYKVRNGDYLGRIAKKFGVRVSQIKKWNRLRNNNLKIGQRLTVYPRRL
;
A
#
# COMPACT_ATOMS: atom_id res chain seq x y z
N MET A 1 -10.14 -2.02 81.24
CA MET A 1 -8.97 -2.54 80.52
C MET A 1 -9.02 -1.96 79.13
N LYS A 2 -8.06 -1.11 78.78
CA LYS A 2 -8.06 -0.26 77.60
C LYS A 2 -7.29 -0.94 76.45
N CYS A 3 -7.95 -1.21 75.36
CA CYS A 3 -7.31 -1.67 74.13
C CYS A 3 -6.85 -0.46 73.30
N LYS A 4 -5.55 -0.34 73.05
CA LYS A 4 -4.97 0.69 72.15
C LYS A 4 -4.97 0.21 70.76
N PHE A 5 -5.65 0.93 69.87
CA PHE A 5 -5.54 0.79 68.42
C PHE A 5 -4.27 1.50 67.91
N PHE A 6 -3.41 0.75 67.20
CA PHE A 6 -2.26 1.28 66.49
C PHE A 6 -2.66 1.55 65.05
N PHE A 7 -2.65 2.82 64.68
CA PHE A 7 -2.85 3.25 63.29
C PHE A 7 -1.51 3.18 62.56
N LEU A 8 -1.39 2.27 61.57
CA LEU A 8 -0.25 2.20 60.67
C LEU A 8 -0.52 3.11 59.46
N ILE A 9 0.19 4.25 59.39
CA ILE A 9 0.14 5.12 58.22
C ILE A 9 1.06 4.52 57.16
N VAL A 10 0.48 3.99 56.09
CA VAL A 10 1.21 3.60 54.88
C VAL A 10 1.33 4.83 53.99
N LEU A 11 2.54 5.37 53.89
CA LEU A 11 2.91 6.38 52.91
C LEU A 11 2.96 5.73 51.52
N ILE A 12 1.94 5.97 50.70
CA ILE A 12 1.97 5.64 49.28
C ILE A 12 2.72 6.75 48.55
N SER A 13 3.98 6.49 48.20
CA SER A 13 4.73 7.34 47.27
C SER A 13 4.12 7.22 45.87
N THR A 14 3.37 8.23 45.47
CA THR A 14 2.91 8.36 44.05
C THR A 14 4.08 8.76 43.19
N THR A 15 4.69 7.80 42.54
CA THR A 15 5.58 8.03 41.38
C THR A 15 4.73 8.59 40.25
N ILE A 16 4.86 9.88 39.99
CA ILE A 16 4.28 10.54 38.81
C ILE A 16 5.02 9.99 37.61
N CYS A 17 4.45 8.97 36.97
CA CYS A 17 4.86 8.55 35.64
C CYS A 17 4.32 9.58 34.63
N SER A 18 5.20 10.44 34.17
CA SER A 18 4.93 11.36 33.08
C SER A 18 4.65 10.53 31.82
N GLN A 19 3.37 10.22 31.57
CA GLN A 19 2.92 9.72 30.28
C GLN A 19 3.10 10.85 29.27
N ALA A 20 4.11 10.73 28.43
CA ALA A 20 4.18 11.47 27.19
C ALA A 20 2.89 11.18 26.40
N LYS A 21 2.03 12.18 26.27
CA LYS A 21 0.89 12.15 25.35
C LYS A 21 1.43 11.86 23.96
N ILE A 22 1.29 10.61 23.53
CA ILE A 22 1.28 10.27 22.11
C ILE A 22 0.06 11.01 21.58
N ASP A 23 0.28 12.07 20.79
CA ASP A 23 -0.78 12.72 20.04
C ASP A 23 -1.47 11.62 19.20
N SER A 24 -2.56 11.14 19.73
CA SER A 24 -3.52 10.33 19.00
C SER A 24 -3.93 11.18 17.83
N VAL A 25 -3.51 10.81 16.61
CA VAL A 25 -4.14 11.29 15.39
C VAL A 25 -5.63 11.08 15.63
N ALA A 26 -6.34 12.19 15.85
CA ALA A 26 -7.77 12.16 16.10
C ALA A 26 -8.41 11.34 14.97
N ILE A 27 -8.88 10.17 15.33
CA ILE A 27 -9.74 9.37 14.47
C ILE A 27 -11.06 10.15 14.49
N ASP A 28 -11.24 11.01 13.49
CA ASP A 28 -12.56 11.56 13.19
C ASP A 28 -13.49 10.36 13.01
N THR A 29 -14.22 10.03 14.05
CA THR A 29 -15.32 9.10 13.99
C THR A 29 -16.40 9.73 13.13
N ILE A 30 -16.25 9.60 11.82
CA ILE A 30 -17.30 9.92 10.86
C ILE A 30 -18.39 8.88 11.11
N LYS A 31 -19.47 9.30 11.81
CA LYS A 31 -20.69 8.52 11.88
C LYS A 31 -21.10 8.13 10.46
N PRO A 32 -21.46 6.87 10.20
CA PRO A 32 -21.83 6.45 8.86
C PRO A 32 -23.04 7.26 8.40
N LYS A 33 -22.85 8.13 7.43
CA LYS A 33 -23.92 8.68 6.62
C LYS A 33 -24.51 7.52 5.80
N ASN A 34 -25.80 7.60 5.51
CA ASN A 34 -26.55 6.60 4.78
C ASN A 34 -25.74 6.08 3.57
N PRO A 35 -25.62 4.75 3.34
CA PRO A 35 -24.79 4.20 2.24
C PRO A 35 -25.15 4.74 0.85
N LYS A 36 -26.33 5.34 0.69
CA LYS A 36 -26.75 5.98 -0.56
C LYS A 36 -26.11 7.34 -0.84
N ASP A 37 -25.50 7.98 0.17
CA ASP A 37 -24.91 9.32 0.04
C ASP A 37 -23.39 9.31 -0.28
N PHE A 38 -22.75 8.13 -0.29
CA PHE A 38 -21.30 8.04 -0.40
C PHE A 38 -20.75 8.15 -1.82
N PHE A 39 -21.49 7.73 -2.84
CA PHE A 39 -21.04 7.82 -4.22
C PHE A 39 -22.24 8.03 -5.16
N SER A 40 -22.37 9.23 -5.71
CA SER A 40 -23.26 9.45 -6.86
C SER A 40 -22.78 8.64 -8.07
N ASP A 41 -23.69 8.32 -9.00
CA ASP A 41 -23.32 7.70 -10.29
C ASP A 41 -22.18 8.45 -11.01
N LYS A 42 -22.05 9.73 -10.73
CA LYS A 42 -21.02 10.62 -11.25
C LYS A 42 -19.66 10.38 -10.58
N ASP A 43 -19.63 10.05 -9.28
CA ASP A 43 -18.40 9.71 -8.56
C ASP A 43 -17.96 8.29 -8.91
N LEU A 44 -18.89 7.35 -9.05
CA LEU A 44 -18.61 5.99 -9.53
C LEU A 44 -18.08 6.01 -10.96
N SER A 45 -18.68 6.79 -11.88
CA SER A 45 -18.18 6.93 -13.24
C SER A 45 -16.84 7.69 -13.32
N ARG A 46 -16.55 8.55 -12.34
CA ARG A 46 -15.27 9.25 -12.21
C ARG A 46 -14.17 8.32 -11.68
N ILE A 47 -14.49 7.45 -10.74
CA ILE A 47 -13.60 6.37 -10.29
C ILE A 47 -13.38 5.39 -11.44
N ASP A 48 -14.42 5.01 -12.18
CA ASP A 48 -14.34 4.15 -13.36
C ASP A 48 -13.48 4.73 -14.48
N SER A 49 -13.62 6.00 -14.79
CA SER A 49 -12.77 6.64 -15.81
C SER A 49 -11.31 6.66 -15.40
N LEU A 50 -11.03 6.63 -14.08
CA LEU A 50 -9.68 6.55 -13.52
C LEU A 50 -9.15 5.12 -13.52
N VAL A 51 -10.02 4.12 -13.34
CA VAL A 51 -9.69 2.69 -13.38
C VAL A 51 -9.59 2.20 -14.83
N LEU A 52 -10.50 2.58 -15.73
CA LEU A 52 -10.43 2.27 -17.16
C LEU A 52 -9.17 2.85 -17.83
N GLU A 53 -8.69 4.01 -17.34
CA GLU A 53 -7.39 4.54 -17.76
C GLU A 53 -6.21 3.70 -17.22
N THR A 54 -6.45 2.77 -16.31
CA THR A 54 -5.43 2.03 -15.56
C THR A 54 -5.46 0.52 -15.79
N GLN A 55 -6.29 0.01 -16.70
CA GLN A 55 -6.43 -1.41 -17.06
C GLN A 55 -5.18 -2.02 -17.72
N TYR A 56 -3.97 -1.58 -17.38
CA TYR A 56 -2.75 -2.18 -17.89
C TYR A 56 -1.80 -2.63 -16.78
N ARG A 57 -1.82 -3.96 -16.53
CA ARG A 57 -0.72 -4.78 -16.02
C ARG A 57 -0.11 -4.32 -14.69
N SER A 58 -0.74 -4.77 -13.61
CA SER A 58 -0.03 -4.97 -12.35
C SER A 58 1.02 -6.10 -12.54
N PRO A 59 2.04 -6.25 -11.69
CA PRO A 59 2.88 -7.45 -11.64
C PRO A 59 2.06 -8.74 -11.53
N LEU A 60 0.82 -8.62 -11.05
CA LEU A 60 -0.18 -9.67 -10.98
C LEU A 60 -0.78 -10.01 -12.35
N SER A 61 -0.89 -9.07 -13.30
CA SER A 61 -1.41 -9.33 -14.64
C SER A 61 -0.52 -10.31 -15.40
N ASP A 62 0.80 -10.18 -15.26
CA ASP A 62 1.73 -11.18 -15.77
C ASP A 62 1.57 -12.51 -15.04
N ASN A 63 1.23 -12.47 -13.75
CA ASN A 63 0.94 -13.61 -12.90
C ASN A 63 -0.42 -14.27 -13.23
N ILE A 64 -1.47 -13.48 -13.45
CA ILE A 64 -2.82 -13.98 -13.80
C ILE A 64 -2.83 -14.51 -15.26
N ASN A 65 -2.17 -13.86 -16.18
CA ASN A 65 -2.01 -14.37 -17.55
C ASN A 65 -1.25 -15.69 -17.58
N TYR A 66 -0.27 -15.88 -16.69
CA TYR A 66 0.43 -17.14 -16.52
C TYR A 66 -0.48 -18.22 -15.92
N VAL A 67 -1.29 -17.91 -14.89
CA VAL A 67 -2.29 -18.80 -14.32
C VAL A 67 -3.35 -19.21 -15.35
N ILE A 68 -3.82 -18.26 -16.17
CA ILE A 68 -4.82 -18.56 -17.21
C ILE A 68 -4.24 -19.40 -18.35
N LYS A 69 -2.97 -19.18 -18.73
CA LYS A 69 -2.26 -20.03 -19.71
C LYS A 69 -1.84 -21.37 -19.13
N GLY A 70 -1.55 -21.43 -17.83
CA GLY A 70 -1.15 -22.65 -17.13
C GLY A 70 -2.30 -23.63 -16.84
N VAL A 71 -3.56 -23.16 -16.85
CA VAL A 71 -4.75 -24.00 -16.63
C VAL A 71 -4.91 -25.05 -17.75
N GLU A 72 -4.51 -24.73 -18.99
CA GLU A 72 -4.56 -25.68 -20.11
C GLU A 72 -3.44 -26.74 -20.09
N ALA A 73 -2.37 -26.56 -19.28
CA ALA A 73 -1.18 -27.41 -19.27
C ALA A 73 -1.08 -28.37 -18.06
N ILE A 74 -2.02 -28.37 -17.11
CA ILE A 74 -1.89 -29.04 -15.80
C ILE A 74 -2.34 -30.52 -15.80
N GLU A 75 -2.85 -31.06 -16.91
CA GLU A 75 -3.47 -32.38 -16.91
C GLU A 75 -2.53 -33.58 -16.62
N LYS A 76 -1.22 -33.39 -16.50
CA LYS A 76 -0.27 -34.53 -16.33
C LYS A 76 0.85 -34.25 -15.31
N THR A 77 0.57 -34.17 -14.00
CA THR A 77 1.65 -34.22 -13.01
C THR A 77 1.22 -34.81 -11.67
N THR A 78 2.09 -35.67 -11.11
CA THR A 78 1.98 -36.51 -9.91
C THR A 78 1.96 -35.74 -8.56
N ASP A 79 2.12 -34.42 -8.54
CA ASP A 79 2.24 -33.60 -7.32
C ASP A 79 0.99 -32.78 -7.01
N LYS A 80 -0.18 -33.19 -7.48
CA LYS A 80 -1.43 -32.51 -7.14
C LYS A 80 -1.88 -32.88 -5.74
N ILE A 81 -2.44 -31.91 -5.02
CA ILE A 81 -3.14 -32.17 -3.76
C ILE A 81 -4.33 -33.10 -4.09
N PRO A 82 -4.57 -34.16 -3.33
CA PRO A 82 -5.80 -34.96 -3.46
C PRO A 82 -7.03 -34.05 -3.30
N THR A 83 -7.98 -34.16 -4.21
CA THR A 83 -9.14 -33.26 -4.26
C THR A 83 -9.99 -33.31 -3.00
N ASP A 84 -10.13 -34.47 -2.37
CA ASP A 84 -10.82 -34.66 -1.11
C ASP A 84 -10.14 -33.92 0.05
N VAL A 85 -8.81 -34.02 0.17
CA VAL A 85 -8.01 -33.26 1.13
C VAL A 85 -8.14 -31.75 0.90
N LEU A 86 -8.13 -31.34 -0.36
CA LEU A 86 -8.31 -29.93 -0.68
C LEU A 86 -9.70 -29.43 -0.30
N LYS A 87 -10.76 -30.20 -0.58
CA LYS A 87 -12.14 -29.88 -0.18
C LYS A 87 -12.28 -29.71 1.32
N GLU A 88 -11.72 -30.62 2.09
CA GLU A 88 -11.74 -30.55 3.56
C GLU A 88 -11.05 -29.28 4.08
N ARG A 89 -9.85 -28.99 3.55
CA ARG A 89 -9.08 -27.79 3.93
C ARG A 89 -9.78 -26.48 3.54
N LEU A 90 -10.40 -26.43 2.36
CA LEU A 90 -11.17 -25.26 1.95
C LEU A 90 -12.41 -25.08 2.81
N LYS A 91 -13.12 -26.16 3.15
CA LYS A 91 -14.26 -26.12 4.10
C LYS A 91 -13.81 -25.64 5.49
N HIS A 92 -12.62 -26.02 5.95
CA HIS A 92 -12.08 -25.49 7.20
C HIS A 92 -11.79 -23.98 7.12
N LEU A 93 -11.22 -23.49 6.01
CA LEU A 93 -11.02 -22.05 5.80
C LEU A 93 -12.36 -21.29 5.74
N ASP A 94 -13.35 -21.81 5.05
CA ASP A 94 -14.70 -21.25 4.99
C ASP A 94 -15.31 -21.09 6.38
N ASN A 95 -15.21 -22.11 7.21
CA ASN A 95 -15.73 -22.10 8.57
C ASN A 95 -14.96 -21.18 9.55
N THR A 96 -13.74 -20.82 9.24
CA THR A 96 -12.85 -20.06 10.16
C THR A 96 -12.56 -18.64 9.69
N THR A 97 -13.09 -18.23 8.56
CA THR A 97 -12.90 -16.89 8.00
C THR A 97 -14.23 -16.28 7.55
N PRO A 98 -14.35 -14.97 7.44
CA PRO A 98 -15.58 -14.31 6.99
C PRO A 98 -15.74 -14.30 5.45
N PHE A 99 -15.00 -15.14 4.74
CA PHE A 99 -15.06 -15.28 3.29
C PHE A 99 -15.87 -16.51 2.90
N PHE A 100 -16.48 -16.47 1.72
CA PHE A 100 -17.20 -17.61 1.16
C PHE A 100 -16.29 -18.45 0.26
N ILE A 101 -15.62 -19.45 0.88
CA ILE A 101 -14.58 -20.26 0.24
C ILE A 101 -15.13 -21.62 -0.16
N GLU A 102 -15.88 -21.65 -1.24
CA GLU A 102 -16.40 -22.90 -1.79
C GLU A 102 -15.38 -23.55 -2.72
N TYR A 103 -15.23 -24.90 -2.60
CA TYR A 103 -14.45 -25.66 -3.55
C TYR A 103 -15.01 -25.50 -4.96
N ASN A 104 -14.13 -25.21 -5.89
CA ASN A 104 -14.43 -25.29 -7.33
C ASN A 104 -13.14 -25.61 -8.10
N PRO A 105 -13.26 -26.21 -9.32
CA PRO A 105 -12.10 -26.63 -10.11
C PRO A 105 -11.16 -25.47 -10.49
N ILE A 106 -11.66 -24.24 -10.56
CA ILE A 106 -10.85 -23.07 -10.88
C ILE A 106 -9.91 -22.76 -9.71
N LEU A 107 -10.43 -22.76 -8.48
CA LEU A 107 -9.62 -22.50 -7.27
C LEU A 107 -8.59 -23.64 -7.07
N GLU A 108 -8.98 -24.90 -7.27
CA GLU A 108 -8.05 -26.04 -7.23
C GLU A 108 -6.90 -25.84 -8.21
N ASN A 109 -7.20 -25.50 -9.45
CA ASN A 109 -6.18 -25.26 -10.48
C ASN A 109 -5.23 -24.12 -10.11
N VAL A 110 -5.74 -23.03 -9.55
CA VAL A 110 -4.90 -21.90 -9.11
C VAL A 110 -3.98 -22.30 -7.96
N ILE A 111 -4.49 -23.00 -6.95
CA ILE A 111 -3.70 -23.48 -5.80
C ILE A 111 -2.58 -24.42 -6.30
N ASN A 112 -2.92 -25.44 -7.08
CA ASN A 112 -1.95 -26.38 -7.63
C ASN A 112 -0.90 -25.70 -8.53
N SER A 113 -1.32 -24.72 -9.35
CA SER A 113 -0.40 -23.93 -10.16
C SER A 113 0.58 -23.12 -9.30
N TYR A 114 0.11 -22.52 -8.21
CA TYR A 114 0.97 -21.75 -7.30
C TYR A 114 1.98 -22.67 -6.60
N LEU A 115 1.55 -23.82 -6.11
CA LEU A 115 2.45 -24.81 -5.50
C LEU A 115 3.46 -25.36 -6.49
N LYS A 116 3.07 -25.61 -7.73
CA LYS A 116 3.97 -26.15 -8.76
C LYS A 116 5.03 -25.12 -9.19
N TYR A 117 4.60 -23.90 -9.52
CA TYR A 117 5.47 -22.94 -10.21
C TYR A 117 6.06 -21.85 -9.32
N ARG A 118 5.46 -21.64 -8.13
CA ARG A 118 5.84 -20.54 -7.23
C ARG A 118 6.29 -21.00 -5.85
N LYS A 119 6.26 -22.29 -5.55
CA LYS A 119 6.65 -22.85 -4.25
C LYS A 119 7.96 -22.27 -3.73
N LYS A 120 8.98 -22.15 -4.58
CA LYS A 120 10.31 -21.61 -4.23
C LYS A 120 10.35 -20.17 -3.75
N TYR A 121 9.30 -19.36 -4.00
CA TYR A 121 9.25 -17.97 -3.58
C TYR A 121 8.56 -17.75 -2.23
N TYR A 122 7.80 -18.75 -1.76
CA TYR A 122 7.03 -18.63 -0.52
C TYR A 122 7.89 -18.51 0.74
N PRO A 123 9.03 -19.21 0.93
CA PRO A 123 9.87 -19.04 2.10
C PRO A 123 10.26 -17.57 2.31
N ARG A 124 10.74 -16.91 1.25
CA ARG A 124 11.10 -15.49 1.29
C ARG A 124 9.89 -14.56 1.51
N LEU A 125 8.70 -14.93 0.98
CA LEU A 125 7.46 -14.18 1.22
C LEU A 125 7.01 -14.33 2.67
N MET A 126 7.16 -15.50 3.27
CA MET A 126 6.83 -15.75 4.67
C MET A 126 7.75 -14.95 5.60
N THR A 127 9.04 -14.88 5.31
CA THR A 127 9.98 -14.02 6.05
C THR A 127 9.56 -12.54 6.01
N LYS A 128 9.16 -12.03 4.84
CA LYS A 128 8.63 -10.66 4.74
C LYS A 128 7.31 -10.50 5.48
N ALA A 129 6.46 -11.54 5.46
CA ALA A 129 5.19 -11.53 6.16
C ALA A 129 5.38 -11.43 7.68
N GLU A 130 6.36 -12.12 8.26
CA GLU A 130 6.71 -11.99 9.69
C GLU A 130 7.02 -10.54 10.08
N TYR A 131 7.63 -9.77 9.17
CA TYR A 131 7.90 -8.35 9.41
C TYR A 131 6.65 -7.46 9.26
N TYR A 132 5.85 -7.66 8.20
CA TYR A 132 4.75 -6.74 7.88
C TYR A 132 3.41 -7.11 8.53
N PHE A 133 3.12 -8.39 8.72
CA PHE A 133 1.80 -8.86 9.17
C PHE A 133 1.39 -8.33 10.54
N PRO A 134 2.25 -8.25 11.57
CA PRO A 134 1.85 -7.68 12.85
C PRO A 134 1.34 -6.23 12.73
N MET A 135 1.95 -5.45 11.86
CA MET A 135 1.52 -4.09 11.58
C MET A 135 0.21 -4.06 10.77
N PHE A 136 0.06 -4.94 9.76
CA PHE A 136 -1.19 -5.04 9.00
C PHE A 136 -2.34 -5.45 9.90
N GLU A 137 -2.18 -6.51 10.68
CA GLU A 137 -3.20 -7.04 11.60
C GLU A 137 -3.65 -5.97 12.60
N LYS A 138 -2.72 -5.21 13.18
CA LYS A 138 -3.04 -4.08 14.06
C LYS A 138 -4.00 -3.08 13.40
N TYR A 139 -3.75 -2.68 12.16
CA TYR A 139 -4.60 -1.70 11.48
C TYR A 139 -5.87 -2.32 10.91
N LEU A 140 -5.84 -3.56 10.41
CA LEU A 140 -7.04 -4.26 9.98
C LEU A 140 -8.05 -4.40 11.12
N ASP A 141 -7.58 -4.81 12.31
CA ASP A 141 -8.36 -4.90 13.54
C ASP A 141 -8.97 -3.54 13.94
N GLN A 142 -8.17 -2.46 13.94
CA GLN A 142 -8.65 -1.11 14.24
C GLN A 142 -9.75 -0.59 13.31
N PHE A 143 -9.91 -1.16 12.14
CA PHE A 143 -10.92 -0.79 11.14
C PHE A 143 -12.01 -1.85 10.98
N ASP A 144 -12.09 -2.85 11.87
CA ASP A 144 -13.05 -3.96 11.81
C ASP A 144 -13.02 -4.71 10.46
N ILE A 145 -11.80 -4.93 9.93
CA ILE A 145 -11.56 -5.63 8.68
C ILE A 145 -10.99 -7.02 8.96
N PRO A 146 -11.41 -8.08 8.24
CA PRO A 146 -10.86 -9.41 8.39
C PRO A 146 -9.33 -9.42 8.30
N LEU A 147 -8.68 -10.09 9.26
CA LEU A 147 -7.22 -10.15 9.32
C LEU A 147 -6.59 -10.84 8.10
N GLU A 148 -7.35 -11.67 7.41
CA GLU A 148 -6.95 -12.33 6.17
C GLU A 148 -6.68 -11.34 5.05
N MET A 149 -7.23 -10.12 5.11
CA MET A 149 -6.92 -9.06 4.13
C MET A 149 -5.43 -8.70 4.10
N LYS A 150 -4.62 -9.10 5.08
CA LYS A 150 -3.16 -9.02 5.02
C LYS A 150 -2.55 -9.71 3.80
N TYR A 151 -3.16 -10.81 3.33
CA TYR A 151 -2.71 -11.52 2.13
C TYR A 151 -2.89 -10.71 0.83
N LEU A 152 -3.74 -9.69 0.85
CA LEU A 152 -3.93 -8.80 -0.29
C LEU A 152 -2.63 -8.08 -0.68
N ALA A 153 -1.83 -7.65 0.28
CA ALA A 153 -0.53 -7.02 0.03
C ALA A 153 0.48 -7.97 -0.65
N ILE A 154 0.35 -9.30 -0.42
CA ILE A 154 1.13 -10.29 -1.15
C ILE A 154 0.70 -10.34 -2.61
N VAL A 155 -0.62 -10.40 -2.85
CA VAL A 155 -1.20 -10.43 -4.20
C VAL A 155 -0.82 -9.17 -4.98
N GLU A 156 -0.87 -8.00 -4.35
CA GLU A 156 -0.59 -6.70 -4.98
C GLU A 156 0.91 -6.48 -5.30
N SER A 157 1.80 -6.81 -4.38
CA SER A 157 3.19 -6.38 -4.47
C SER A 157 4.23 -7.43 -4.12
N THR A 158 3.83 -8.65 -3.73
CA THR A 158 4.72 -9.64 -3.09
C THR A 158 5.48 -9.06 -1.88
N LEU A 159 4.75 -8.23 -1.08
CA LEU A 159 5.28 -7.50 0.06
C LEU A 159 6.51 -6.62 -0.29
N ASN A 160 6.47 -5.97 -1.44
CA ASN A 160 7.50 -5.03 -1.84
C ASN A 160 7.01 -3.57 -1.71
N PRO A 161 7.47 -2.81 -0.70
CA PRO A 161 7.03 -1.42 -0.50
C PRO A 161 7.48 -0.47 -1.61
N LYS A 162 8.51 -0.83 -2.39
CA LYS A 162 8.98 -0.06 -3.56
C LYS A 162 8.37 -0.56 -4.88
N ALA A 163 7.45 -1.52 -4.84
CA ALA A 163 6.81 -2.03 -6.05
C ALA A 163 6.17 -0.92 -6.87
N ARG A 164 6.33 -1.02 -8.20
CA ARG A 164 5.78 -0.07 -9.16
C ARG A 164 5.20 -0.82 -10.36
N SER A 165 3.91 -0.69 -10.57
CA SER A 165 3.28 -1.22 -11.76
C SER A 165 3.58 -0.36 -13.01
N ARG A 166 3.37 -0.93 -14.18
CA ARG A 166 3.50 -0.22 -15.47
C ARG A 166 2.61 1.01 -15.57
N VAL A 167 1.44 0.95 -14.95
CA VAL A 167 0.44 2.04 -14.95
C VAL A 167 0.63 3.04 -13.81
N GLY A 168 1.62 2.82 -12.94
CA GLY A 168 2.02 3.77 -11.91
C GLY A 168 1.40 3.55 -10.54
N ALA A 169 0.78 2.40 -10.29
CA ALA A 169 0.47 1.95 -8.93
C ALA A 169 1.76 1.75 -8.13
N ARG A 170 1.75 1.97 -6.81
CA ARG A 170 2.95 1.90 -5.98
C ARG A 170 2.67 1.35 -4.59
N GLY A 171 3.71 0.73 -4.03
CA GLY A 171 3.78 0.30 -2.64
C GLY A 171 3.18 -1.06 -2.38
N LEU A 172 3.13 -1.44 -1.10
CA LEU A 172 2.61 -2.72 -0.63
C LEU A 172 1.18 -3.01 -1.13
N TRP A 173 0.34 -1.97 -1.15
CA TRP A 173 -1.08 -2.00 -1.48
C TRP A 173 -1.40 -1.51 -2.88
N GLN A 174 -0.39 -1.29 -3.74
CA GLN A 174 -0.48 -0.86 -5.13
C GLN A 174 -1.46 0.31 -5.38
N PHE A 175 -1.42 1.32 -4.53
CA PHE A 175 -2.25 2.50 -4.72
C PHE A 175 -1.94 3.23 -6.03
N MET A 176 -2.96 3.44 -6.82
CA MET A 176 -2.92 4.42 -7.90
C MET A 176 -2.83 5.83 -7.31
N TYR A 177 -2.18 6.74 -8.04
CA TYR A 177 -1.95 8.10 -7.55
C TYR A 177 -3.23 8.81 -7.07
N LEU A 178 -4.31 8.76 -7.87
CA LEU A 178 -5.55 9.45 -7.55
C LEU A 178 -6.31 8.79 -6.40
N THR A 179 -6.34 7.47 -6.36
CA THR A 179 -6.93 6.72 -5.26
C THR A 179 -6.15 6.99 -3.97
N GLY A 180 -4.81 6.89 -4.00
CA GLY A 180 -3.98 7.19 -2.84
C GLY A 180 -4.22 8.62 -2.31
N LYS A 181 -4.37 9.60 -3.21
CA LYS A 181 -4.70 10.97 -2.81
C LYS A 181 -6.07 11.08 -2.13
N GLN A 182 -7.08 10.36 -2.62
CA GLN A 182 -8.41 10.32 -2.01
C GLN A 182 -8.33 9.84 -0.56
N TYR A 183 -7.43 8.88 -0.28
CA TYR A 183 -7.15 8.35 1.05
C TYR A 183 -5.97 9.05 1.76
N LYS A 184 -5.71 10.33 1.42
CA LYS A 184 -4.75 11.23 2.07
C LYS A 184 -3.27 10.81 1.93
N LEU A 185 -2.92 9.95 0.97
CA LEU A 185 -1.52 9.65 0.65
C LEU A 185 -0.91 10.77 -0.19
N ASN A 186 0.07 11.46 0.38
CA ASN A 186 0.74 12.58 -0.27
C ASN A 186 1.90 12.11 -1.12
N VAL A 187 2.10 12.80 -2.23
CA VAL A 187 3.26 12.61 -3.11
C VAL A 187 3.89 13.96 -3.38
N ASN A 188 5.17 14.08 -3.10
CA ASN A 188 5.97 15.27 -3.37
C ASN A 188 7.30 14.93 -4.03
N SER A 189 8.22 15.91 -4.15
CA SER A 189 9.54 15.70 -4.78
C SER A 189 10.36 14.62 -4.09
N TYR A 190 10.28 14.52 -2.77
CA TYR A 190 11.11 13.67 -1.92
C TYR A 190 10.41 12.42 -1.42
N VAL A 191 9.08 12.48 -1.22
CA VAL A 191 8.32 11.44 -0.52
C VAL A 191 7.15 10.96 -1.37
N ASP A 192 6.86 9.67 -1.29
CA ASP A 192 5.67 9.04 -1.86
C ASP A 192 5.03 8.16 -0.77
N ASP A 193 3.99 8.71 -0.09
CA ASP A 193 3.30 8.03 1.01
C ASP A 193 2.65 6.70 0.60
N ARG A 194 2.49 6.42 -0.69
CA ARG A 194 2.01 5.11 -1.18
C ARG A 194 3.02 4.00 -0.93
N GLN A 195 4.28 4.36 -0.72
CA GLN A 195 5.38 3.45 -0.39
C GLN A 195 5.64 3.38 1.13
N ASP A 196 5.03 4.27 1.92
CA ASP A 196 5.08 4.22 3.38
C ASP A 196 4.24 3.05 3.89
N PRO A 197 4.82 2.06 4.59
CA PRO A 197 4.08 0.87 5.00
C PRO A 197 2.88 1.17 5.90
N ILE A 198 3.03 2.09 6.85
CA ILE A 198 1.98 2.43 7.82
C ILE A 198 0.87 3.26 7.16
N LYS A 199 1.23 4.35 6.49
CA LYS A 199 0.25 5.25 5.86
C LYS A 199 -0.53 4.53 4.77
N ALA A 200 0.17 3.72 3.95
CA ALA A 200 -0.48 2.96 2.89
C ALA A 200 -1.42 1.88 3.45
N THR A 201 -1.07 1.24 4.59
CA THR A 201 -1.96 0.26 5.25
C THR A 201 -3.22 0.94 5.80
N ILE A 202 -3.09 2.07 6.50
CA ILE A 202 -4.25 2.83 6.98
C ILE A 202 -5.15 3.26 5.81
N ALA A 203 -4.56 3.70 4.70
CA ALA A 203 -5.31 4.05 3.50
C ALA A 203 -6.01 2.84 2.87
N ALA A 204 -5.36 1.67 2.85
CA ALA A 204 -5.94 0.43 2.35
C ALA A 204 -7.13 -0.02 3.21
N CYS A 205 -6.99 0.05 4.54
CA CYS A 205 -8.10 -0.26 5.45
C CYS A 205 -9.32 0.64 5.17
N ARG A 206 -9.13 1.95 5.06
CA ARG A 206 -10.22 2.88 4.72
C ARG A 206 -10.87 2.55 3.38
N TYR A 207 -10.06 2.24 2.36
CA TYR A 207 -10.58 1.88 1.05
C TYR A 207 -11.34 0.56 1.08
N LEU A 208 -10.85 -0.46 1.77
CA LEU A 208 -11.54 -1.74 1.95
C LEU A 208 -12.86 -1.58 2.70
N SER A 209 -12.89 -0.76 3.77
CA SER A 209 -14.15 -0.43 4.48
C SER A 209 -15.17 0.24 3.55
N ASP A 210 -14.73 1.23 2.74
CA ASP A 210 -15.61 1.88 1.77
C ASP A 210 -16.17 0.88 0.74
N LEU A 211 -15.35 -0.04 0.25
CA LEU A 211 -15.77 -1.07 -0.70
C LEU A 211 -16.74 -2.07 -0.08
N TYR A 212 -16.48 -2.49 1.15
CA TYR A 212 -17.39 -3.36 1.89
C TYR A 212 -18.74 -2.68 2.16
N ASN A 213 -18.74 -1.42 2.53
CA ASN A 213 -19.97 -0.63 2.72
C ASN A 213 -20.81 -0.54 1.44
N ILE A 214 -20.20 -0.57 0.25
CA ILE A 214 -20.90 -0.56 -1.04
C ILE A 214 -21.53 -1.92 -1.36
N PHE A 215 -20.79 -3.00 -1.14
CA PHE A 215 -21.16 -4.31 -1.64
C PHE A 215 -21.75 -5.24 -0.55
N GLY A 216 -21.38 -5.06 0.73
CA GLY A 216 -21.76 -5.92 1.84
C GLY A 216 -21.17 -7.34 1.77
N ASP A 217 -20.08 -7.49 0.96
CA ASP A 217 -19.48 -8.77 0.65
C ASP A 217 -17.98 -8.58 0.41
N TRP A 218 -17.13 -9.39 1.05
CA TRP A 218 -15.68 -9.24 0.97
C TRP A 218 -15.10 -9.69 -0.36
N ASP A 219 -15.69 -10.68 -1.03
CA ASP A 219 -15.24 -11.11 -2.37
C ASP A 219 -15.49 -10.03 -3.41
N LEU A 220 -16.65 -9.37 -3.31
CA LEU A 220 -16.98 -8.23 -4.16
C LEU A 220 -16.12 -7.01 -3.82
N ALA A 221 -15.79 -6.80 -2.54
CA ALA A 221 -14.86 -5.76 -2.12
C ALA A 221 -13.46 -6.00 -2.69
N LEU A 222 -12.94 -7.24 -2.65
CA LEU A 222 -11.68 -7.63 -3.29
C LEU A 222 -11.71 -7.42 -4.81
N ALA A 223 -12.79 -7.85 -5.48
CA ALA A 223 -12.97 -7.62 -6.92
C ALA A 223 -12.99 -6.12 -7.25
N ALA A 224 -13.63 -5.32 -6.39
CA ALA A 224 -13.70 -3.86 -6.55
C ALA A 224 -12.38 -3.17 -6.21
N TYR A 225 -11.60 -3.69 -5.29
CA TYR A 225 -10.24 -3.19 -5.02
C TYR A 225 -9.37 -3.26 -6.27
N ASN A 226 -9.43 -4.38 -6.99
CA ASN A 226 -8.67 -4.60 -8.21
C ASN A 226 -9.19 -3.76 -9.39
N SER A 227 -10.48 -3.81 -9.68
CA SER A 227 -11.04 -3.22 -10.91
C SER A 227 -11.77 -1.88 -10.73
N GLY A 228 -11.99 -1.47 -9.49
CA GLY A 228 -12.86 -0.36 -9.13
C GLY A 228 -14.33 -0.78 -8.94
N PRO A 229 -15.07 -0.10 -8.04
CA PRO A 229 -16.45 -0.44 -7.68
C PRO A 229 -17.42 -0.37 -8.88
N GLY A 230 -17.21 0.53 -9.81
CA GLY A 230 -18.08 0.65 -10.97
C GLY A 230 -18.03 -0.54 -11.93
N ASN A 231 -16.86 -1.20 -12.09
CA ASN A 231 -16.79 -2.41 -12.92
C ASN A 231 -17.54 -3.58 -12.28
N VAL A 232 -17.47 -3.72 -10.96
CA VAL A 232 -18.28 -4.72 -10.22
C VAL A 232 -19.78 -4.39 -10.33
N SER A 233 -20.18 -3.13 -10.14
CA SER A 233 -21.58 -2.70 -10.29
C SER A 233 -22.11 -2.96 -11.72
N LYS A 234 -21.29 -2.73 -12.75
CA LYS A 234 -21.64 -3.07 -14.15
C LYS A 234 -21.77 -4.57 -14.36
N ALA A 235 -20.90 -5.38 -13.73
CA ALA A 235 -20.98 -6.84 -13.79
C ALA A 235 -22.29 -7.33 -13.15
N ILE A 236 -22.66 -6.80 -11.96
CA ILE A 236 -23.94 -7.10 -11.30
C ILE A 236 -25.13 -6.79 -12.23
N LYS A 237 -25.15 -5.61 -12.87
CA LYS A 237 -26.22 -5.27 -13.83
C LYS A 237 -26.26 -6.22 -15.02
N ARG A 238 -25.10 -6.57 -15.60
CA ARG A 238 -25.02 -7.48 -16.77
C ARG A 238 -25.40 -8.93 -16.46
N SER A 239 -25.18 -9.38 -15.22
CA SER A 239 -25.52 -10.73 -14.77
C SER A 239 -27.01 -10.90 -14.43
N GLY A 240 -27.80 -9.83 -14.48
CA GLY A 240 -29.20 -9.85 -14.02
C GLY A 240 -29.36 -9.70 -12.50
N GLY A 241 -28.34 -9.19 -11.81
CA GLY A 241 -28.43 -8.87 -10.38
C GLY A 241 -27.70 -9.84 -9.45
N TYR A 242 -26.94 -10.81 -9.96
CA TYR A 242 -26.15 -11.70 -9.11
C TYR A 242 -25.14 -10.90 -8.25
N ARG A 243 -25.01 -11.29 -6.98
CA ARG A 243 -24.09 -10.68 -6.02
C ARG A 243 -23.04 -11.65 -5.47
N ASN A 244 -23.06 -12.91 -5.87
CA ASN A 244 -22.00 -13.87 -5.57
C ASN A 244 -20.85 -13.72 -6.59
N TYR A 245 -19.60 -13.64 -6.11
CA TYR A 245 -18.42 -13.44 -6.96
C TYR A 245 -18.29 -14.52 -8.05
N TRP A 246 -18.50 -15.79 -7.72
CA TRP A 246 -18.32 -16.90 -8.67
C TRP A 246 -19.31 -16.83 -9.83
N ASN A 247 -20.55 -16.42 -9.56
CA ASN A 247 -21.58 -16.17 -10.58
C ASN A 247 -21.28 -14.93 -11.41
N LEU A 248 -20.65 -13.90 -10.81
CA LEU A 248 -20.27 -12.67 -11.48
C LEU A 248 -18.99 -12.81 -12.31
N ARG A 249 -18.17 -13.79 -12.03
CA ARG A 249 -16.81 -13.91 -12.53
C ARG A 249 -16.71 -13.77 -14.04
N GLN A 250 -17.64 -14.35 -14.81
CA GLN A 250 -17.67 -14.27 -16.27
C GLN A 250 -17.98 -12.87 -16.80
N TYR A 251 -18.60 -12.00 -16.01
CA TYR A 251 -18.95 -10.62 -16.37
C TYR A 251 -17.88 -9.61 -15.92
N LEU A 252 -16.91 -10.05 -15.12
CA LEU A 252 -15.81 -9.22 -14.64
C LEU A 252 -14.68 -9.10 -15.68
N PRO A 253 -13.86 -8.04 -15.62
CA PRO A 253 -12.61 -8.02 -16.38
C PRO A 253 -11.77 -9.26 -16.11
N ARG A 254 -11.05 -9.75 -17.10
CA ARG A 254 -10.27 -11.00 -17.03
C ARG A 254 -9.30 -11.01 -15.83
N GLU A 255 -8.62 -9.91 -15.55
CA GLU A 255 -7.73 -9.75 -14.40
C GLU A 255 -8.50 -9.93 -13.08
N THR A 256 -9.63 -9.25 -12.95
CA THR A 256 -10.50 -9.31 -11.76
C THR A 256 -11.11 -10.70 -11.57
N ALA A 257 -11.44 -11.39 -12.66
CA ALA A 257 -11.93 -12.78 -12.63
C ALA A 257 -10.89 -13.78 -12.10
N GLY A 258 -9.60 -13.44 -12.07
CA GLY A 258 -8.53 -14.24 -11.47
C GLY A 258 -8.09 -13.76 -10.08
N TYR A 259 -8.57 -12.60 -9.65
CA TYR A 259 -8.03 -11.92 -8.47
C TYR A 259 -8.42 -12.56 -7.13
N VAL A 260 -9.71 -12.84 -6.93
CA VAL A 260 -10.20 -13.53 -5.71
C VAL A 260 -9.65 -14.95 -5.61
N PRO A 261 -9.63 -15.78 -6.69
CA PRO A 261 -8.95 -17.07 -6.65
C PRO A 261 -7.46 -16.97 -6.29
N ALA A 262 -6.74 -15.94 -6.77
CA ALA A 262 -5.35 -15.70 -6.40
C ALA A 262 -5.18 -15.33 -4.91
N PHE A 263 -6.10 -14.54 -4.37
CA PHE A 263 -6.14 -14.22 -2.95
C PHE A 263 -6.38 -15.47 -2.10
N TYR A 264 -7.37 -16.28 -2.43
CA TYR A 264 -7.65 -17.53 -1.73
C TYR A 264 -6.53 -18.55 -1.82
N ALA A 265 -5.90 -18.70 -2.99
CA ALA A 265 -4.74 -19.56 -3.15
C ALA A 265 -3.56 -19.11 -2.28
N THR A 266 -3.32 -17.79 -2.19
CA THR A 266 -2.27 -17.23 -1.33
C THR A 266 -2.57 -17.51 0.15
N MET A 267 -3.79 -17.25 0.60
CA MET A 267 -4.23 -17.52 1.97
C MET A 267 -4.12 -19.02 2.30
N TYR A 268 -4.58 -19.92 1.41
CA TYR A 268 -4.49 -21.36 1.56
C TYR A 268 -3.03 -21.80 1.76
N ILE A 269 -2.11 -21.34 0.91
CA ILE A 269 -0.71 -21.76 0.99
C ILE A 269 -0.04 -21.27 2.27
N PHE A 270 -0.36 -20.08 2.75
CA PHE A 270 0.14 -19.60 4.03
C PHE A 270 -0.44 -20.38 5.22
N LYS A 271 -1.74 -20.72 5.19
CA LYS A 271 -2.40 -21.44 6.26
C LYS A 271 -1.90 -22.89 6.36
N TYR A 272 -1.66 -23.53 5.22
CA TYR A 272 -1.19 -24.92 5.13
C TYR A 272 0.28 -25.01 4.70
N ALA A 273 1.09 -24.03 5.12
CA ALA A 273 2.50 -23.95 4.74
C ALA A 273 3.29 -25.19 5.15
N LYS A 274 3.08 -25.67 6.38
CA LYS A 274 3.77 -26.84 6.95
C LYS A 274 3.48 -28.11 6.15
N GLU A 275 2.22 -28.30 5.76
CA GLU A 275 1.77 -29.47 4.98
C GLU A 275 2.36 -29.47 3.56
N HIS A 276 2.78 -28.32 3.08
CA HIS A 276 3.46 -28.17 1.80
C HIS A 276 4.98 -28.11 1.93
N GLY A 277 5.54 -28.32 3.14
CA GLY A 277 6.98 -28.26 3.41
C GLY A 277 7.55 -26.85 3.19
N LEU A 278 6.77 -25.82 3.56
CA LEU A 278 7.16 -24.42 3.46
C LEU A 278 7.42 -23.85 4.86
N ALA A 279 8.51 -23.11 5.00
CA ALA A 279 8.86 -22.37 6.21
C ALA A 279 9.52 -21.06 5.82
N PRO A 280 9.43 -20.02 6.65
CA PRO A 280 10.14 -18.77 6.42
C PRO A 280 11.67 -18.97 6.50
N GLU A 281 12.39 -18.17 5.73
CA GLU A 281 13.81 -17.93 5.95
C GLU A 281 13.98 -17.03 7.18
N ASN A 282 15.19 -16.92 7.75
CA ASN A 282 15.43 -16.04 8.89
C ASN A 282 15.15 -14.57 8.52
N PRO A 283 14.28 -13.88 9.24
CA PRO A 283 13.96 -12.50 8.95
C PRO A 283 15.14 -11.58 9.27
N PRO A 284 15.40 -10.54 8.47
CA PRO A 284 16.52 -9.63 8.70
C PRO A 284 16.31 -8.74 9.93
N ILE A 285 15.06 -8.42 10.27
CA ILE A 285 14.69 -7.58 11.41
C ILE A 285 13.21 -7.72 11.75
N TYR A 286 12.87 -7.65 13.04
CA TYR A 286 11.49 -7.59 13.51
C TYR A 286 11.01 -6.13 13.62
N HIS A 287 9.75 -5.88 13.31
CA HIS A 287 9.14 -4.55 13.37
C HIS A 287 9.28 -3.88 14.75
N PHE A 288 9.10 -4.64 15.83
CA PHE A 288 9.22 -4.13 17.21
C PHE A 288 10.65 -3.75 17.63
N ALA A 289 11.65 -4.15 16.86
CA ALA A 289 13.06 -3.80 17.12
C ALA A 289 13.45 -2.45 16.51
N THR A 290 12.51 -1.68 15.98
CA THR A 290 12.75 -0.38 15.35
C THR A 290 12.13 0.76 16.16
N ASP A 291 12.75 1.95 16.06
CA ASP A 291 12.24 3.21 16.59
C ASP A 291 12.19 4.27 15.50
N THR A 292 11.40 5.33 15.72
CA THR A 292 11.20 6.40 14.75
C THR A 292 11.61 7.74 15.34
N ILE A 293 12.48 8.48 14.63
CA ILE A 293 12.99 9.80 15.05
C ILE A 293 12.47 10.86 14.10
N GLN A 294 11.97 11.97 14.66
CA GLN A 294 11.62 13.15 13.87
C GLN A 294 12.88 13.89 13.41
N VAL A 295 12.97 14.18 12.12
CA VAL A 295 14.11 14.88 11.53
C VAL A 295 13.88 16.39 11.58
N LYS A 296 14.86 17.13 12.10
CA LYS A 296 14.81 18.59 12.28
C LYS A 296 15.51 19.39 11.17
N ARG A 297 16.22 18.69 10.26
CA ARG A 297 16.94 19.24 9.12
C ARG A 297 16.85 18.26 7.93
N THR A 298 16.99 18.77 6.71
CA THR A 298 17.11 17.89 5.53
C THR A 298 18.42 17.11 5.62
N ILE A 299 18.35 15.78 5.62
CA ILE A 299 19.48 14.86 5.68
C ILE A 299 19.37 13.74 4.66
N SER A 300 20.48 13.15 4.27
CA SER A 300 20.53 11.97 3.40
C SER A 300 20.80 10.69 4.19
N PHE A 301 20.48 9.54 3.59
CA PHE A 301 20.85 8.24 4.17
C PHE A 301 22.35 8.05 4.29
N ASP A 302 23.13 8.60 3.36
CA ASP A 302 24.61 8.56 3.43
C ASP A 302 25.15 9.27 4.67
N GLN A 303 24.58 10.42 5.05
CA GLN A 303 24.97 11.15 6.26
C GLN A 303 24.62 10.37 7.53
N ILE A 304 23.49 9.65 7.52
CA ILE A 304 23.11 8.75 8.63
C ILE A 304 24.08 7.57 8.69
N PHE A 305 24.38 6.93 7.55
CA PHE A 305 25.33 5.83 7.46
C PHE A 305 26.72 6.22 8.01
N LEU A 306 27.27 7.34 7.55
CA LEU A 306 28.59 7.81 7.98
C LEU A 306 28.72 8.00 9.51
N LYS A 307 27.64 8.36 10.18
CA LYS A 307 27.67 8.63 11.62
C LYS A 307 27.17 7.48 12.50
N THR A 308 26.29 6.62 11.98
CA THR A 308 25.70 5.53 12.77
C THR A 308 26.23 4.16 12.40
N GLY A 309 26.79 4.01 11.20
CA GLY A 309 27.23 2.72 10.64
C GLY A 309 26.09 1.80 10.19
N ILE A 310 24.85 2.32 10.11
CA ILE A 310 23.73 1.54 9.59
C ILE A 310 23.78 1.51 8.06
N ASP A 311 23.68 0.32 7.48
CA ASP A 311 23.69 0.13 6.05
C ASP A 311 22.58 0.89 5.32
N THR A 312 22.91 1.47 4.18
CA THR A 312 21.97 2.21 3.33
C THR A 312 20.83 1.32 2.82
N GLU A 313 21.07 0.04 2.56
CA GLU A 313 20.02 -0.92 2.18
C GLU A 313 18.99 -1.09 3.32
N MET A 314 19.45 -1.16 4.57
CA MET A 314 18.57 -1.22 5.74
C MET A 314 17.78 0.08 5.91
N LEU A 315 18.43 1.25 5.71
CA LEU A 315 17.74 2.55 5.73
C LEU A 315 16.65 2.62 4.67
N GLN A 316 16.93 2.15 3.45
CA GLN A 316 15.96 2.11 2.35
C GLN A 316 14.83 1.11 2.61
N PHE A 317 15.12 -0.02 3.25
CA PHE A 317 14.11 -1.01 3.63
C PHE A 317 13.15 -0.46 4.68
N LEU A 318 13.67 0.18 5.72
CA LEU A 318 12.88 0.75 6.80
C LEU A 318 12.15 2.06 6.40
N ASN A 319 12.66 2.77 5.39
CA ASN A 319 12.16 4.09 4.99
C ASN A 319 11.87 4.16 3.48
N PRO A 320 11.05 3.25 2.92
CA PRO A 320 10.89 3.12 1.48
C PRO A 320 10.14 4.28 0.82
N ALA A 321 9.50 5.14 1.60
CA ALA A 321 8.77 6.31 1.12
C ALA A 321 9.70 7.42 0.55
N TYR A 322 10.96 7.47 0.97
CA TYR A 322 11.92 8.47 0.51
C TYR A 322 12.49 8.11 -0.87
N LYS A 323 12.32 9.01 -1.84
CA LYS A 323 12.60 8.73 -3.27
C LYS A 323 14.07 8.88 -3.65
N LEU A 324 14.79 9.74 -2.96
CA LEU A 324 16.14 10.18 -3.29
C LEU A 324 17.12 9.83 -2.17
N ASP A 325 16.71 8.94 -1.27
CA ASP A 325 17.42 8.64 -0.03
C ASP A 325 17.69 9.91 0.81
N ILE A 326 16.80 10.90 0.67
CA ILE A 326 16.80 12.18 1.37
C ILE A 326 15.53 12.36 2.16
N ILE A 327 15.66 12.65 3.44
CA ILE A 327 14.58 13.02 4.33
C ILE A 327 14.48 14.54 4.36
N PRO A 328 13.42 15.13 3.80
CA PRO A 328 13.31 16.58 3.72
C PRO A 328 12.89 17.17 5.07
N TYR A 329 13.38 18.34 5.39
CA TYR A 329 12.82 19.17 6.44
C TYR A 329 11.94 20.26 5.82
N VAL A 330 10.68 20.31 6.25
CA VAL A 330 9.72 21.35 5.83
C VAL A 330 8.98 21.85 7.05
N LYS A 331 9.02 23.15 7.30
CA LYS A 331 8.34 23.79 8.44
C LYS A 331 6.85 23.42 8.45
N GLY A 332 6.37 22.92 9.57
CA GLY A 332 4.97 22.49 9.74
C GLY A 332 4.66 21.08 9.17
N LYS A 333 5.68 20.30 8.77
CA LYS A 333 5.53 18.88 8.40
C LYS A 333 6.50 18.04 9.21
N ASN A 334 6.02 16.88 9.64
CA ASN A 334 6.81 15.93 10.42
C ASN A 334 7.31 14.82 9.48
N TYR A 335 8.58 14.88 9.11
CA TYR A 335 9.27 13.79 8.45
C TYR A 335 10.13 13.05 9.46
N THR A 336 10.12 11.74 9.40
CA THR A 336 10.74 10.86 10.37
C THR A 336 11.65 9.86 9.69
N VAL A 337 12.65 9.37 10.41
CA VAL A 337 13.46 8.21 10.02
C VAL A 337 13.17 7.06 10.97
N THR A 338 12.92 5.88 10.41
CA THR A 338 12.79 4.63 11.16
C THR A 338 14.14 3.93 11.14
N LEU A 339 14.64 3.57 12.32
CA LEU A 339 15.94 2.95 12.53
C LEU A 339 15.81 1.72 13.43
N PRO A 340 16.71 0.73 13.34
CA PRO A 340 16.89 -0.26 14.39
C PRO A 340 17.21 0.43 15.71
N ARG A 341 16.74 -0.11 16.84
CA ARG A 341 16.88 0.52 18.17
C ARG A 341 18.34 0.89 18.52
N ASN A 342 19.29 0.02 18.19
CA ASN A 342 20.72 0.32 18.43
C ASN A 342 21.22 1.48 17.58
N ALA A 343 20.77 1.63 16.33
CA ALA A 343 21.11 2.75 15.46
C ALA A 343 20.39 4.05 15.87
N THR A 344 19.18 3.94 16.45
CA THR A 344 18.45 5.07 17.03
C THR A 344 19.28 5.75 18.13
N ILE A 345 19.85 4.98 19.05
CA ILE A 345 20.70 5.52 20.12
C ILE A 345 21.94 6.22 19.53
N LYS A 346 22.59 5.59 18.54
CA LYS A 346 23.74 6.21 17.87
C LYS A 346 23.37 7.50 17.15
N PHE A 347 22.18 7.51 16.48
CA PHE A 347 21.68 8.71 15.81
C PHE A 347 21.46 9.85 16.79
N LEU A 348 20.78 9.61 17.90
CA LEU A 348 20.50 10.64 18.91
C LEU A 348 21.78 11.21 19.53
N ASN A 349 22.77 10.36 19.85
CA ASN A 349 24.04 10.79 20.38
C ASN A 349 24.87 11.64 19.38
N LYS A 350 24.64 11.46 18.08
CA LYS A 350 25.38 12.15 17.00
C LYS A 350 24.50 13.06 16.16
N GLU A 351 23.30 13.41 16.64
CA GLU A 351 22.31 14.19 15.88
C GLU A 351 22.92 15.51 15.36
N ASN A 352 23.63 16.24 16.23
CA ASN A 352 24.25 17.51 15.87
C ASN A 352 25.37 17.33 14.82
N GLU A 353 26.14 16.24 14.91
CA GLU A 353 27.19 15.94 13.91
C GLU A 353 26.58 15.58 12.54
N ILE A 354 25.46 14.86 12.51
CA ILE A 354 24.74 14.53 11.28
C ILE A 354 24.23 15.81 10.62
N TYR A 355 23.68 16.73 11.39
CA TYR A 355 23.19 18.01 10.85
C TYR A 355 24.31 18.92 10.41
N ALA A 356 25.44 18.99 11.13
CA ALA A 356 26.62 19.73 10.72
C ALA A 356 27.21 19.18 9.40
N LEU A 357 27.24 17.85 9.24
CA LEU A 357 27.67 17.23 8.00
C LEU A 357 26.75 17.61 6.84
N ALA A 358 25.42 17.65 7.07
CA ALA A 358 24.48 18.08 6.05
C ALA A 358 24.71 19.54 5.63
N ASP A 359 25.07 20.44 6.55
CA ASP A 359 25.41 21.85 6.26
C ASP A 359 26.65 21.94 5.36
N VAL A 360 27.68 21.16 5.67
CA VAL A 360 28.92 21.13 4.87
C VAL A 360 28.65 20.60 3.46
N ASP A 361 27.87 19.54 3.35
CA ASP A 361 27.56 18.92 2.06
C ASP A 361 26.69 19.88 1.20
N ASP A 362 25.72 20.57 1.80
CA ASP A 362 24.87 21.52 1.09
C ASP A 362 25.69 22.74 0.59
N ALA A 363 26.69 23.19 1.35
CA ALA A 363 27.59 24.27 0.96
C ALA A 363 28.53 23.89 -0.20
N LYS A 364 28.94 22.61 -0.27
CA LYS A 364 29.84 22.07 -1.34
C LYS A 364 29.09 21.61 -2.58
N ARG A 365 27.76 21.55 -2.55
CA ARG A 365 26.95 20.94 -3.60
C ARG A 365 26.90 21.82 -4.85
N GLU A 366 27.45 21.32 -5.95
CA GLU A 366 27.40 22.00 -7.26
C GLU A 366 25.96 22.22 -7.79
N LYS A 367 25.06 21.27 -7.53
CA LYS A 367 23.65 21.35 -7.92
C LYS A 367 22.78 21.38 -6.67
N PRO A 368 21.96 22.42 -6.51
CA PRO A 368 21.07 22.49 -5.35
C PRO A 368 20.10 21.31 -5.31
N LEU A 369 19.71 20.89 -4.11
CA LEU A 369 18.68 19.89 -3.93
C LEU A 369 17.39 20.27 -4.69
N PRO A 370 16.63 19.30 -5.20
CA PRO A 370 15.37 19.58 -5.86
C PRO A 370 14.46 20.40 -4.95
N LYS A 371 13.80 21.42 -5.52
CA LYS A 371 12.82 22.21 -4.76
C LYS A 371 11.72 21.28 -4.22
N TYR A 372 11.35 21.46 -2.95
CA TYR A 372 10.19 20.78 -2.39
C TYR A 372 8.92 21.22 -3.11
N LEU A 373 8.25 20.31 -3.78
CA LEU A 373 7.03 20.57 -4.54
C LEU A 373 6.04 19.42 -4.29
N GLU A 374 4.85 19.74 -3.85
CA GLU A 374 3.76 18.77 -3.79
C GLU A 374 3.20 18.49 -5.17
N VAL A 375 3.03 17.22 -5.52
CA VAL A 375 2.60 16.78 -6.87
C VAL A 375 1.23 17.32 -7.28
N ASN A 376 0.46 17.87 -6.36
CA ASN A 376 -0.87 18.42 -6.64
C ASN A 376 -0.96 19.93 -6.64
N ARG A 377 0.14 20.61 -6.40
CA ARG A 377 0.12 22.05 -6.43
C ARG A 377 -0.07 22.50 -7.88
N ARG A 378 -1.14 23.25 -8.13
CA ARG A 378 -1.36 23.93 -9.41
C ARG A 378 -0.13 24.75 -9.78
N ILE A 379 0.55 24.37 -10.86
CA ILE A 379 1.68 25.15 -11.39
C ILE A 379 1.16 25.99 -12.55
N ARG A 380 1.53 27.27 -12.57
CA ARG A 380 1.39 28.13 -13.75
C ARG A 380 2.68 28.04 -14.57
N TYR A 381 2.69 27.15 -15.56
CA TYR A 381 3.84 26.99 -16.45
C TYR A 381 3.80 28.02 -17.55
N LYS A 382 4.89 28.79 -17.72
CA LYS A 382 5.08 29.73 -18.84
C LYS A 382 5.73 28.98 -19.99
N VAL A 383 5.06 28.90 -21.12
CA VAL A 383 5.55 28.25 -22.35
C VAL A 383 6.81 28.97 -22.84
N ARG A 384 7.86 28.22 -23.12
CA ARG A 384 9.15 28.71 -23.59
C ARG A 384 9.33 28.36 -25.06
N ASN A 385 10.33 28.97 -25.71
CA ASN A 385 10.69 28.59 -27.07
C ASN A 385 11.05 27.08 -27.14
N GLY A 386 10.54 26.38 -28.14
CA GLY A 386 10.72 24.93 -28.33
C GLY A 386 9.78 24.03 -27.49
N ASP A 387 8.84 24.61 -26.73
CA ASP A 387 7.84 23.84 -26.00
C ASP A 387 6.67 23.45 -26.92
N TYR A 388 6.23 22.21 -26.77
CA TYR A 388 4.96 21.69 -27.27
C TYR A 388 4.26 20.85 -26.20
N LEU A 389 2.95 20.65 -26.33
CA LEU A 389 2.14 20.00 -25.30
C LEU A 389 2.70 18.64 -24.87
N GLY A 390 3.22 17.84 -25.83
CA GLY A 390 3.83 16.54 -25.53
C GLY A 390 5.07 16.63 -24.65
N ARG A 391 5.95 17.63 -24.91
CA ARG A 391 7.15 17.86 -24.09
C ARG A 391 6.78 18.30 -22.67
N ILE A 392 5.82 19.21 -22.56
CA ILE A 392 5.30 19.69 -21.26
C ILE A 392 4.61 18.55 -20.52
N ALA A 393 3.81 17.73 -21.21
CA ALA A 393 3.16 16.56 -20.63
C ALA A 393 4.17 15.55 -20.08
N LYS A 394 5.22 15.23 -20.86
CA LYS A 394 6.33 14.34 -20.43
C LYS A 394 7.07 14.92 -19.21
N LYS A 395 7.37 16.22 -19.23
CA LYS A 395 8.05 16.92 -18.13
C LYS A 395 7.30 16.79 -16.81
N PHE A 396 5.98 16.95 -16.82
CA PHE A 396 5.16 16.94 -15.62
C PHE A 396 4.46 15.59 -15.36
N GLY A 397 4.75 14.57 -16.14
CA GLY A 397 4.19 13.23 -15.99
C GLY A 397 2.67 13.18 -16.18
N VAL A 398 2.12 14.06 -17.04
CA VAL A 398 0.68 14.16 -17.32
C VAL A 398 0.41 13.87 -18.79
N ARG A 399 -0.86 13.66 -19.17
CA ARG A 399 -1.25 13.50 -20.57
C ARG A 399 -1.50 14.86 -21.23
N VAL A 400 -1.29 14.92 -22.54
CA VAL A 400 -1.63 16.09 -23.35
C VAL A 400 -3.10 16.45 -23.21
N SER A 401 -4.01 15.49 -23.21
CA SER A 401 -5.45 15.66 -23.00
C SER A 401 -5.78 16.35 -21.67
N GLN A 402 -5.03 16.06 -20.62
CA GLN A 402 -5.22 16.68 -19.31
C GLN A 402 -4.79 18.16 -19.33
N ILE A 403 -3.64 18.46 -19.95
CA ILE A 403 -3.21 19.87 -20.11
C ILE A 403 -4.25 20.64 -20.92
N LYS A 404 -4.74 20.06 -21.99
CA LYS A 404 -5.80 20.67 -22.82
C LYS A 404 -7.07 20.92 -22.00
N LYS A 405 -7.55 19.95 -21.25
CA LYS A 405 -8.75 20.06 -20.40
C LYS A 405 -8.60 21.14 -19.32
N TRP A 406 -7.45 21.19 -18.63
CA TRP A 406 -7.21 22.18 -17.57
C TRP A 406 -7.11 23.63 -18.09
N ASN A 407 -6.70 23.78 -19.36
CA ASN A 407 -6.50 25.07 -19.99
C ASN A 407 -7.53 25.39 -21.10
N ARG A 408 -8.56 24.54 -21.27
CA ARG A 408 -9.59 24.68 -22.29
C ARG A 408 -9.02 24.86 -23.71
N LEU A 409 -7.91 24.13 -24.01
CA LEU A 409 -7.27 24.23 -25.32
C LEU A 409 -8.03 23.37 -26.34
N ARG A 410 -8.40 23.97 -27.46
CA ARG A 410 -9.08 23.27 -28.56
C ARG A 410 -8.10 22.50 -29.46
N ASN A 411 -6.90 23.02 -29.67
CA ASN A 411 -5.83 22.43 -30.49
C ASN A 411 -4.53 22.24 -29.68
N ASN A 412 -3.45 21.84 -30.34
CA ASN A 412 -2.15 21.62 -29.71
C ASN A 412 -1.20 22.82 -29.80
N ASN A 413 -1.63 23.91 -30.41
CA ASN A 413 -0.80 25.07 -30.64
C ASN A 413 -0.61 25.88 -29.34
N LEU A 414 0.62 26.20 -29.07
CA LEU A 414 1.02 27.02 -27.92
C LEU A 414 1.69 28.31 -28.38
N LYS A 415 1.43 29.42 -27.67
CA LYS A 415 2.14 30.68 -27.87
C LYS A 415 3.29 30.79 -26.85
N ILE A 416 4.47 31.24 -27.28
CA ILE A 416 5.57 31.52 -26.35
C ILE A 416 5.08 32.58 -25.34
N GLY A 417 5.38 32.36 -24.05
CA GLY A 417 4.87 33.20 -22.98
C GLY A 417 3.48 32.81 -22.45
N GLN A 418 2.73 31.96 -23.15
CA GLN A 418 1.42 31.47 -22.69
C GLN A 418 1.56 30.81 -21.33
N ARG A 419 0.63 31.11 -20.41
CA ARG A 419 0.60 30.48 -19.07
C ARG A 419 -0.36 29.31 -19.07
N LEU A 420 0.17 28.10 -18.83
CA LEU A 420 -0.61 26.88 -18.71
C LEU A 420 -0.77 26.49 -17.26
N THR A 421 -1.98 26.15 -16.86
CA THR A 421 -2.24 25.46 -15.60
C THR A 421 -1.91 24.00 -15.77
N VAL A 422 -0.99 23.49 -14.95
CA VAL A 422 -0.59 22.08 -14.93
C VAL A 422 -0.68 21.56 -13.51
N TYR A 423 -1.24 20.37 -13.34
CA TYR A 423 -1.21 19.63 -12.07
C TYR A 423 -0.25 18.46 -12.24
N PRO A 424 1.04 18.64 -11.89
CA PRO A 424 2.07 17.64 -12.20
C PRO A 424 1.86 16.34 -11.42
N ARG A 425 2.19 15.22 -12.06
CA ARG A 425 2.31 13.89 -11.46
C ARG A 425 3.77 13.49 -11.24
N ARG A 426 4.69 14.21 -11.87
CA ARG A 426 6.14 14.13 -11.69
C ARG A 426 6.67 15.56 -11.61
N LEU A 427 7.70 15.73 -10.81
CA LEU A 427 8.50 16.94 -10.74
C LEU A 427 9.91 16.61 -11.10
#